data_95d8277d99c015d70f9d434d3ed90136
#
_entry.id   95d8277d99c015d70f9d434d3ed90136
#
_cell.length_a   1.000
_cell.length_b   1.000
_cell.length_c   1.000
_cell.angle_alpha   90.00
_cell.angle_beta   90.00
_cell.angle_gamma   90.00
#
_symmetry.space_group_name_H-M   'P 1'
#
loop_
_entity.id
_entity.type
_entity.pdbx_description
1 polymer ?
#
loop_
_entity_poly.entity_id
_entity_poly.type
_entity_poly.pdbx_seq_one_letter_code
_entity_poly.pdbx_strand_id
1 'polypeptide(L)'
;MKRILVAAACLLPFALAAEASINRHSPAAVVEAAYAADQTAIQAGGDGIMGDNVLRARVFSRSLLRSIAANELIPTASPAIIRDPLSDQAPHMAAIDVALVSESRDEAKVLAEFARGDGARERLTYDMVFERGEWRIDDIVYATLDGRSHTLRGVLAAN
;
A
#
# COMPACT_ATOMS: atom_id res chain seq x y z
N MET A 1 -56.44 23.75 -29.73
CA MET A 1 -54.96 23.60 -29.80
C MET A 1 -54.45 23.13 -28.45
N LYS A 2 -54.16 21.81 -28.30
CA LYS A 2 -53.65 21.23 -27.06
C LYS A 2 -52.13 21.15 -27.17
N ARG A 3 -51.42 21.84 -26.29
CA ARG A 3 -49.94 21.77 -26.18
C ARG A 3 -49.57 20.60 -25.24
N ILE A 4 -48.90 19.61 -25.80
CA ILE A 4 -48.35 18.48 -25.04
C ILE A 4 -46.94 18.90 -24.59
N LEU A 5 -46.74 18.99 -23.27
CA LEU A 5 -45.42 19.18 -22.64
C LEU A 5 -44.81 17.79 -22.48
N VAL A 6 -43.72 17.52 -23.19
CA VAL A 6 -42.91 16.34 -23.03
C VAL A 6 -41.84 16.68 -21.99
N ALA A 7 -41.94 16.07 -20.78
CA ALA A 7 -40.93 16.17 -19.77
C ALA A 7 -39.84 15.10 -20.08
N ALA A 8 -38.66 15.55 -20.46
CA ALA A 8 -37.47 14.70 -20.60
C ALA A 8 -36.88 14.43 -19.22
N ALA A 9 -37.05 13.23 -18.72
CA ALA A 9 -36.40 12.75 -17.52
C ALA A 9 -34.94 12.39 -17.86
N CYS A 10 -33.98 13.23 -17.45
CA CYS A 10 -32.56 12.90 -17.49
C CYS A 10 -32.25 11.82 -16.40
N LEU A 11 -32.14 10.57 -16.83
CA LEU A 11 -31.56 9.50 -16.05
C LEU A 11 -30.04 9.70 -16.04
N LEU A 12 -29.53 10.26 -14.94
CA LEU A 12 -28.08 10.24 -14.65
C LEU A 12 -27.69 8.80 -14.30
N PRO A 13 -26.72 8.19 -14.99
CA PRO A 13 -26.20 6.92 -14.55
C PRO A 13 -25.37 7.16 -13.27
N PHE A 14 -25.88 6.68 -12.14
CA PHE A 14 -25.06 6.47 -10.96
C PHE A 14 -24.01 5.43 -11.33
N ALA A 15 -22.80 5.85 -11.64
CA ALA A 15 -21.64 4.98 -11.66
C ALA A 15 -21.40 4.57 -10.22
N LEU A 16 -21.89 3.37 -9.82
CA LEU A 16 -21.38 2.67 -8.65
C LEU A 16 -19.91 2.37 -8.97
N ALA A 17 -19.00 3.14 -8.39
CA ALA A 17 -17.64 2.72 -8.24
C ALA A 17 -17.68 1.43 -7.42
N ALA A 18 -17.50 0.29 -8.08
CA ALA A 18 -17.26 -0.97 -7.40
C ALA A 18 -15.94 -0.80 -6.64
N GLU A 19 -16.03 -0.50 -5.36
CA GLU A 19 -14.89 -0.64 -4.45
C GLU A 19 -14.49 -2.12 -4.53
N ALA A 20 -13.39 -2.40 -5.23
CA ALA A 20 -12.83 -3.74 -5.26
C ALA A 20 -12.55 -4.13 -3.82
N SER A 21 -13.36 -5.06 -3.29
CA SER A 21 -13.18 -5.56 -1.94
C SER A 21 -11.83 -6.26 -1.88
N ILE A 22 -10.86 -5.66 -1.19
CA ILE A 22 -9.55 -6.28 -0.96
C ILE A 22 -9.82 -7.64 -0.32
N ASN A 23 -9.32 -8.72 -0.95
CA ASN A 23 -9.38 -10.05 -0.35
C ASN A 23 -8.39 -10.13 0.83
N ARG A 24 -8.81 -9.67 1.99
CA ARG A 24 -7.99 -9.58 3.20
C ARG A 24 -7.74 -10.92 3.87
N HIS A 25 -8.23 -12.00 3.28
CA HIS A 25 -7.96 -13.36 3.71
C HIS A 25 -6.70 -13.95 3.04
N SER A 26 -6.11 -13.26 2.06
CA SER A 26 -4.85 -13.64 1.42
C SER A 26 -3.78 -12.59 1.70
N PRO A 27 -2.62 -12.97 2.30
CA PRO A 27 -1.53 -12.03 2.56
C PRO A 27 -1.02 -11.36 1.27
N ALA A 28 -0.86 -12.13 0.18
CA ALA A 28 -0.43 -11.61 -1.12
C ALA A 28 -1.42 -10.59 -1.68
N ALA A 29 -2.72 -10.87 -1.61
CA ALA A 29 -3.75 -9.95 -2.10
C ALA A 29 -3.79 -8.62 -1.33
N VAL A 30 -3.41 -8.61 -0.05
CA VAL A 30 -3.27 -7.36 0.72
C VAL A 30 -2.13 -6.52 0.19
N VAL A 31 -0.98 -7.13 -0.13
CA VAL A 31 0.18 -6.42 -0.71
C VAL A 31 -0.15 -5.88 -2.09
N GLU A 32 -0.74 -6.70 -2.99
CA GLU A 32 -1.19 -6.25 -4.31
C GLU A 32 -2.13 -5.05 -4.23
N ALA A 33 -3.12 -5.12 -3.34
CA ALA A 33 -4.09 -4.05 -3.14
C ALA A 33 -3.47 -2.79 -2.54
N ALA A 34 -2.46 -2.93 -1.67
CA ALA A 34 -1.72 -1.79 -1.12
C ALA A 34 -1.01 -1.02 -2.24
N TYR A 35 -0.32 -1.72 -3.14
CA TYR A 35 0.32 -1.11 -4.30
C TYR A 35 -0.67 -0.43 -5.24
N ALA A 36 -1.78 -1.11 -5.57
CA ALA A 36 -2.81 -0.55 -6.45
C ALA A 36 -3.43 0.75 -5.86
N ALA A 37 -3.67 0.76 -4.56
CA ALA A 37 -4.21 1.93 -3.85
C ALA A 37 -3.20 3.07 -3.79
N ASP A 38 -1.92 2.74 -3.52
CA ASP A 38 -0.83 3.70 -3.49
C ASP A 38 -0.64 4.40 -4.84
N GLN A 39 -0.54 3.63 -5.92
CA GLN A 39 -0.45 4.16 -7.28
C GLN A 39 -1.65 5.03 -7.65
N THR A 40 -2.86 4.60 -7.28
CA THR A 40 -4.08 5.38 -7.53
C THR A 40 -4.03 6.73 -6.83
N ALA A 41 -3.59 6.76 -5.56
CA ALA A 41 -3.46 7.98 -4.79
C ALA A 41 -2.39 8.93 -5.38
N ILE A 42 -1.24 8.39 -5.80
CA ILE A 42 -0.16 9.18 -6.45
C ILE A 42 -0.63 9.74 -7.80
N GLN A 43 -1.32 8.95 -8.63
CA GLN A 43 -1.87 9.41 -9.91
C GLN A 43 -2.92 10.52 -9.73
N ALA A 44 -3.64 10.51 -8.62
CA ALA A 44 -4.57 11.57 -8.23
C ALA A 44 -3.87 12.83 -7.67
N GLY A 45 -2.53 12.86 -7.59
CA GLY A 45 -1.74 13.96 -7.07
C GLY A 45 -1.61 13.99 -5.54
N GLY A 46 -1.89 12.88 -4.87
CA GLY A 46 -1.74 12.71 -3.42
C GLY A 46 -0.38 12.12 -3.05
N ASP A 47 -0.17 11.94 -1.74
CA ASP A 47 1.06 11.41 -1.15
C ASP A 47 1.02 9.88 -0.98
N GLY A 48 0.37 9.17 -1.91
CA GLY A 48 0.24 7.72 -1.87
C GLY A 48 -0.51 7.22 -0.63
N ILE A 49 -0.18 5.99 -0.21
CA ILE A 49 -0.80 5.36 0.97
C ILE A 49 -0.51 6.14 2.27
N MET A 50 0.63 6.82 2.33
CA MET A 50 1.02 7.56 3.54
C MET A 50 0.20 8.83 3.74
N GLY A 51 -0.34 9.42 2.69
CA GLY A 51 -1.25 10.57 2.74
C GLY A 51 -2.68 10.24 3.18
N ASP A 52 -3.06 8.94 3.18
CA ASP A 52 -4.43 8.51 3.50
C ASP A 52 -4.49 7.64 4.76
N ASN A 53 -5.00 8.23 5.85
CA ASN A 53 -5.14 7.54 7.14
C ASN A 53 -6.07 6.32 7.08
N VAL A 54 -7.07 6.32 6.21
CA VAL A 54 -8.00 5.21 6.06
C VAL A 54 -7.33 4.04 5.35
N LEU A 55 -6.58 4.32 4.27
CA LEU A 55 -5.79 3.30 3.57
C LEU A 55 -4.70 2.74 4.47
N ARG A 56 -3.94 3.58 5.16
CA ARG A 56 -2.93 3.13 6.14
C ARG A 56 -3.51 2.17 7.17
N ALA A 57 -4.65 2.52 7.76
CA ALA A 57 -5.31 1.67 8.76
C ALA A 57 -5.85 0.35 8.20
N ARG A 58 -6.08 0.25 6.89
CA ARG A 58 -6.51 -0.97 6.21
C ARG A 58 -5.36 -1.89 5.82
N VAL A 59 -4.17 -1.36 5.64
CA VAL A 59 -3.01 -2.08 5.11
C VAL A 59 -2.02 -2.45 6.21
N PHE A 60 -1.70 -1.52 7.09
CA PHE A 60 -0.68 -1.72 8.12
C PHE A 60 -1.24 -2.24 9.43
N SER A 61 -0.42 -3.02 10.15
CA SER A 61 -0.74 -3.48 11.50
C SER A 61 -0.84 -2.29 12.47
N ARG A 62 -1.58 -2.46 13.55
CA ARG A 62 -1.65 -1.44 14.59
C ARG A 62 -0.31 -1.15 15.24
N SER A 63 0.54 -2.17 15.32
CA SER A 63 1.88 -2.03 15.87
C SER A 63 2.72 -1.13 14.98
N LEU A 64 2.72 -1.38 13.66
CA LEU A 64 3.45 -0.56 12.70
C LEU A 64 2.90 0.87 12.64
N LEU A 65 1.58 1.04 12.64
CA LEU A 65 0.95 2.36 12.65
C LEU A 65 1.35 3.21 13.86
N ARG A 66 1.49 2.60 15.04
CA ARG A 66 1.99 3.32 16.23
C ARG A 66 3.44 3.78 16.05
N SER A 67 4.28 2.97 15.44
CA SER A 67 5.67 3.33 15.14
C SER A 67 5.75 4.48 14.13
N ILE A 68 4.91 4.43 13.08
CA ILE A 68 4.81 5.52 12.09
C ILE A 68 4.34 6.82 12.77
N ALA A 69 3.26 6.78 13.53
CA ALA A 69 2.72 7.96 14.22
C ALA A 69 3.71 8.57 15.23
N ALA A 70 4.48 7.75 15.94
CA ALA A 70 5.53 8.23 16.82
C ALA A 70 6.63 8.97 16.05
N ASN A 71 6.96 8.53 14.84
CA ASN A 71 7.98 9.15 14.01
C ASN A 71 7.48 10.45 13.35
N GLU A 72 6.19 10.55 12.99
CA GLU A 72 5.57 11.77 12.44
C GLU A 72 5.63 12.96 13.42
N LEU A 73 5.80 12.72 14.73
CA LEU A 73 5.94 13.76 15.75
C LEU A 73 7.36 14.34 15.83
N ILE A 74 8.34 13.76 15.13
CA ILE A 74 9.74 14.22 15.16
C ILE A 74 9.94 15.24 14.03
N PRO A 75 10.34 16.50 14.30
CA PRO A 75 10.45 17.57 13.30
C PRO A 75 11.57 17.37 12.25
N THR A 76 12.48 16.44 12.47
CA THR A 76 13.57 16.13 11.55
C THR A 76 13.04 15.45 10.31
N ALA A 77 13.53 15.87 9.13
CA ALA A 77 13.09 15.37 7.84
C ALA A 77 13.05 13.83 7.81
N SER A 78 11.86 13.27 7.71
CA SER A 78 11.66 11.83 7.58
C SER A 78 12.43 11.32 6.36
N PRO A 79 13.20 10.23 6.47
CA PRO A 79 13.80 9.55 5.34
C PRO A 79 12.77 9.29 4.23
N ALA A 80 13.21 9.30 2.97
CA ALA A 80 12.30 9.07 1.83
C ALA A 80 11.52 7.75 1.96
N ILE A 81 12.15 6.72 2.52
CA ILE A 81 11.53 5.41 2.79
C ILE A 81 10.30 5.47 3.71
N ILE A 82 10.23 6.44 4.63
CA ILE A 82 9.07 6.62 5.50
C ILE A 82 7.94 7.31 4.73
N ARG A 83 8.26 8.16 3.75
CA ARG A 83 7.27 8.86 2.93
C ARG A 83 6.63 7.95 1.89
N ASP A 84 7.38 6.98 1.40
CA ASP A 84 6.91 5.99 0.44
C ASP A 84 7.51 4.60 0.75
N PRO A 85 6.95 3.90 1.76
CA PRO A 85 7.50 2.63 2.20
C PRO A 85 7.27 1.48 1.22
N LEU A 86 6.36 1.62 0.26
CA LEU A 86 6.04 0.56 -0.69
C LEU A 86 6.95 0.57 -1.92
N SER A 87 7.57 1.70 -2.26
CA SER A 87 8.32 1.83 -3.51
C SER A 87 9.82 2.03 -3.34
N ASP A 88 10.32 2.28 -2.12
CA ASP A 88 11.73 2.66 -1.85
C ASP A 88 12.27 3.67 -2.89
N GLN A 89 11.46 4.67 -3.24
CA GLN A 89 11.77 5.73 -4.21
C GLN A 89 11.77 5.28 -5.68
N ALA A 90 11.27 4.09 -6.02
CA ALA A 90 11.14 3.71 -7.42
C ALA A 90 10.01 4.51 -8.08
N PRO A 91 10.30 5.41 -9.03
CA PRO A 91 9.24 6.12 -9.73
C PRO A 91 8.47 5.14 -10.61
N HIS A 92 7.16 5.08 -10.39
CA HIS A 92 6.18 4.44 -11.27
C HIS A 92 6.49 2.98 -11.67
N MET A 93 6.05 2.05 -10.83
CA MET A 93 6.17 0.63 -11.12
C MET A 93 5.18 0.21 -12.21
N ALA A 94 5.72 -0.25 -13.35
CA ALA A 94 4.90 -0.68 -14.48
C ALA A 94 4.19 -2.02 -14.22
N ALA A 95 4.79 -2.91 -13.45
CA ALA A 95 4.24 -4.20 -13.05
C ALA A 95 4.90 -4.67 -11.75
N ILE A 96 4.11 -5.32 -10.91
CA ILE A 96 4.55 -5.95 -9.69
C ILE A 96 4.16 -7.43 -9.71
N ASP A 97 5.11 -8.29 -9.39
CA ASP A 97 4.88 -9.71 -9.15
C ASP A 97 4.87 -9.95 -7.65
N VAL A 98 3.77 -10.47 -7.12
CA VAL A 98 3.60 -10.74 -5.68
C VAL A 98 3.48 -12.24 -5.46
N ALA A 99 4.29 -12.77 -4.56
CA ALA A 99 4.32 -14.19 -4.22
C ALA A 99 4.27 -14.40 -2.70
N LEU A 100 3.43 -15.36 -2.27
CA LEU A 100 3.45 -15.84 -0.91
C LEU A 100 4.69 -16.72 -0.70
N VAL A 101 5.55 -16.35 0.25
CA VAL A 101 6.78 -17.10 0.58
C VAL A 101 6.51 -18.13 1.67
N SER A 102 5.80 -17.73 2.71
CA SER A 102 5.42 -18.60 3.82
C SER A 102 4.17 -18.07 4.51
N GLU A 103 3.40 -18.97 5.10
CA GLU A 103 2.21 -18.64 5.89
C GLU A 103 2.10 -19.60 7.06
N SER A 104 1.77 -19.07 8.22
CA SER A 104 1.37 -19.78 9.42
C SER A 104 -0.02 -19.32 9.84
N ARG A 105 -0.43 -19.63 11.07
CA ARG A 105 -1.76 -19.26 11.58
C ARG A 105 -1.97 -17.73 11.64
N ASP A 106 -0.94 -17.00 12.06
CA ASP A 106 -1.01 -15.57 12.39
C ASP A 106 0.15 -14.73 11.82
N GLU A 107 1.08 -15.37 11.10
CA GLU A 107 2.20 -14.70 10.44
C GLU A 107 2.35 -15.21 9.00
N ALA A 108 2.74 -14.33 8.09
CA ALA A 108 3.09 -14.69 6.73
C ALA A 108 4.23 -13.81 6.21
N LYS A 109 4.92 -14.31 5.18
CA LYS A 109 5.91 -13.54 4.40
C LYS A 109 5.47 -13.49 2.95
N VAL A 110 5.48 -12.29 2.41
CA VAL A 110 5.13 -12.01 1.00
C VAL A 110 6.30 -11.32 0.34
N LEU A 111 6.70 -11.81 -0.83
CA LEU A 111 7.72 -11.19 -1.67
C LEU A 111 7.01 -10.38 -2.76
N ALA A 112 7.45 -9.15 -2.97
CA ALA A 112 7.09 -8.35 -4.12
C ALA A 112 8.35 -8.07 -4.95
N GLU A 113 8.28 -8.36 -6.26
CA GLU A 113 9.33 -8.05 -7.22
C GLU A 113 8.80 -7.07 -8.25
N PHE A 114 9.59 -6.07 -8.58
CA PHE A 114 9.24 -5.10 -9.60
C PHE A 114 10.45 -4.65 -10.44
N ALA A 115 10.17 -4.30 -11.68
CA ALA A 115 11.17 -3.77 -12.59
C ALA A 115 11.30 -2.25 -12.38
N ARG A 116 12.52 -1.78 -12.18
CA ARG A 116 12.83 -0.35 -12.21
C ARG A 116 12.97 0.13 -13.65
N GLY A 117 12.86 1.46 -13.83
CA GLY A 117 13.00 2.08 -15.16
C GLY A 117 14.37 1.87 -15.82
N ASP A 118 15.40 1.51 -15.04
CA ASP A 118 16.75 1.15 -15.50
C ASP A 118 16.91 -0.34 -15.86
N GLY A 119 15.84 -1.13 -15.75
CA GLY A 119 15.84 -2.57 -16.00
C GLY A 119 16.31 -3.42 -14.81
N ALA A 120 16.74 -2.81 -13.72
CA ALA A 120 17.05 -3.53 -12.48
C ALA A 120 15.75 -4.08 -11.84
N ARG A 121 15.87 -5.23 -11.16
CA ARG A 121 14.78 -5.76 -10.34
C ARG A 121 15.00 -5.39 -8.89
N GLU A 122 13.97 -4.91 -8.27
CA GLU A 122 13.92 -4.64 -6.84
C GLU A 122 13.02 -5.65 -6.14
N ARG A 123 13.36 -5.96 -4.89
CA ARG A 123 12.68 -6.96 -4.07
C ARG A 123 12.37 -6.38 -2.70
N LEU A 124 11.11 -6.43 -2.33
CA LEU A 124 10.67 -6.12 -0.99
C LEU A 124 10.03 -7.37 -0.36
N THR A 125 10.38 -7.64 0.88
CA THR A 125 9.72 -8.70 1.64
C THR A 125 8.83 -8.07 2.70
N TYR A 126 7.56 -8.48 2.72
CA TYR A 126 6.57 -8.02 3.68
C TYR A 126 6.39 -9.06 4.77
N ASP A 127 6.64 -8.67 6.00
CA ASP A 127 6.25 -9.43 7.17
C ASP A 127 4.81 -9.07 7.51
N MET A 128 3.95 -10.09 7.49
CA MET A 128 2.50 -9.95 7.64
C MET A 128 2.04 -10.54 8.95
N VAL A 129 1.03 -9.93 9.57
CA VAL A 129 0.35 -10.47 10.75
C VAL A 129 -1.15 -10.57 10.52
N PHE A 130 -1.76 -11.61 11.11
CA PHE A 130 -3.22 -11.78 11.06
C PHE A 130 -3.86 -11.11 12.27
N GLU A 131 -4.49 -9.95 12.06
CA GLU A 131 -5.13 -9.17 13.09
C GLU A 131 -6.64 -9.04 12.84
N ARG A 132 -7.47 -9.44 13.81
CA ARG A 132 -8.94 -9.26 13.76
C ARG A 132 -9.61 -9.87 12.54
N GLY A 133 -9.11 -11.02 12.07
CA GLY A 133 -9.66 -11.71 10.93
C GLY A 133 -9.13 -11.24 9.57
N GLU A 134 -8.11 -10.39 9.54
CA GLU A 134 -7.54 -9.83 8.31
C GLU A 134 -6.02 -9.77 8.38
N TRP A 135 -5.36 -10.00 7.24
CA TRP A 135 -3.92 -9.81 7.12
C TRP A 135 -3.55 -8.33 7.07
N ARG A 136 -2.42 -7.99 7.70
CA ARG A 136 -1.84 -6.63 7.76
C ARG A 136 -0.34 -6.70 7.57
N ILE A 137 0.24 -5.69 6.93
CA ILE A 137 1.69 -5.52 6.85
C ILE A 137 2.19 -5.05 8.21
N ASP A 138 3.13 -5.80 8.81
CA ASP A 138 3.73 -5.48 10.11
C ASP A 138 5.15 -4.92 9.99
N ASP A 139 5.90 -5.33 8.98
CA ASP A 139 7.19 -4.73 8.62
C ASP A 139 7.46 -4.88 7.12
N ILE A 140 8.41 -4.11 6.60
CA ILE A 140 8.89 -4.19 5.23
C ILE A 140 10.40 -4.29 5.27
N VAL A 141 10.94 -5.34 4.64
CA VAL A 141 12.36 -5.60 4.53
C VAL A 141 12.84 -5.18 3.16
N TYR A 142 13.78 -4.26 3.13
CA TYR A 142 14.41 -3.72 1.94
C TYR A 142 15.76 -4.40 1.73
N ALA A 143 15.98 -4.99 0.56
CA ALA A 143 17.27 -5.52 0.18
C ALA A 143 18.14 -4.39 -0.42
N THR A 144 19.31 -4.16 0.15
CA THR A 144 20.27 -3.19 -0.39
C THR A 144 21.23 -3.84 -1.38
N LEU A 145 21.80 -3.05 -2.29
CA LEU A 145 22.75 -3.52 -3.28
C LEU A 145 24.06 -4.07 -2.67
N ASP A 146 24.38 -3.68 -1.44
CA ASP A 146 25.55 -4.15 -0.69
C ASP A 146 25.29 -5.44 0.12
N GLY A 147 24.10 -6.06 -0.04
CA GLY A 147 23.68 -7.27 0.65
C GLY A 147 23.27 -7.07 2.11
N ARG A 148 23.21 -5.82 2.58
CA ARG A 148 22.60 -5.50 3.87
C ARG A 148 21.10 -5.39 3.70
N SER A 149 20.35 -5.82 4.68
CA SER A 149 18.91 -5.55 4.74
C SER A 149 18.63 -4.56 5.85
N HIS A 150 17.69 -3.65 5.62
CA HIS A 150 17.12 -2.82 6.66
C HIS A 150 15.60 -2.97 6.63
N THR A 151 14.94 -2.66 7.72
CA THR A 151 13.50 -2.77 7.80
C THR A 151 12.87 -1.41 8.05
N LEU A 152 11.59 -1.26 7.68
CA LEU A 152 10.85 -0.04 7.97
C LEU A 152 10.84 0.25 9.47
N ARG A 153 10.62 -0.78 10.31
CA ARG A 153 10.68 -0.62 11.76
C ARG A 153 12.07 -0.20 12.25
N GLY A 154 13.12 -0.76 11.65
CA GLY A 154 14.50 -0.37 11.96
C GLY A 154 14.77 1.10 11.66
N VAL A 155 14.29 1.59 10.51
CA VAL A 155 14.40 3.01 10.15
C VAL A 155 13.59 3.91 11.09
N LEU A 156 12.35 3.50 11.42
CA LEU A 156 11.49 4.23 12.35
C LEU A 156 12.08 4.29 13.77
N ALA A 157 12.80 3.27 14.20
CA ALA A 157 13.42 3.22 15.53
C ALA A 157 14.74 4.02 15.63
N ALA A 158 15.40 4.31 14.50
CA ALA A 158 16.67 5.02 14.45
C ALA A 158 16.52 6.56 14.45
N ASN A 159 15.30 7.06 14.27
CA ASN A 159 14.93 8.47 14.27
C ASN A 159 14.27 8.85 15.59
#